data_1949e975b8697d982ec1cbe6299f7897
#
_entry.id   1949e975b8697d982ec1cbe6299f7897
#
_cell.length_a   1.000
_cell.length_b   1.000
_cell.length_c   1.000
_cell.angle_alpha   90.00
_cell.angle_beta   90.00
_cell.angle_gamma   90.00
#
_symmetry.space_group_name_H-M   'P 1'
#
loop_
_entity.id
_entity.type
_entity.pdbx_description
1 polymer ?
#
loop_
_entity_poly.entity_id
_entity_poly.type
_entity_poly.pdbx_seq_one_letter_code
_entity_poly.pdbx_strand_id
1 'polypeptide(L)'
;MQAIDRYSIDELGIPGITLMENAGVGVIQEIQKRFADLSRKKVFIFCGKGNNGGDGFVIARHLFNLGTDARILLAGKISELKNDAEINAASAQNIGVQVDELNPDNLNQFDHKLRHCDIIIDAIFGTGLNKPASGFLKKVIDKINQFEKFVVSVDINSGVDSDSGQLMGPHVKSDLTLALACWKQSHLLHPSAGIMKEVGLVDIGIPAKALEGQNIRVLQTGEEDIKSYFKKRNPNSHKGDYGHVLVLAGSRGKEGAAGLTALAVLRSGAGLCTLALPASCQKDNHPMEVMTVPLPETANGTISLEAKKSILNLLEGKSAMAIGPGITTDPETVALIGELLPLIQCPLVIDADALNAISANKDWLGSLHSKTVLTPHPKEMSRLTGVTTQEIQNSRIATAAKFSVDHSLTLILKGSPSLI
;
A
#
# COMPACT_ATOMS: atom_id res chain seq x y z
N MET A 1 -12.09 -9.81 4.53
CA MET A 1 -11.84 -10.65 5.73
C MET A 1 -13.12 -11.31 6.23
N GLN A 2 -14.16 -10.59 6.61
CA GLN A 2 -15.40 -11.19 7.15
C GLN A 2 -16.03 -12.29 6.26
N ALA A 3 -15.96 -12.18 4.94
CA ALA A 3 -16.47 -13.22 4.03
C ALA A 3 -15.59 -14.48 4.07
N ILE A 4 -14.28 -14.32 4.21
CA ILE A 4 -13.30 -15.42 4.34
C ILE A 4 -13.52 -16.15 5.67
N ASP A 5 -13.67 -15.41 6.77
CA ASP A 5 -13.94 -15.98 8.10
C ASP A 5 -15.24 -16.78 8.07
N ARG A 6 -16.32 -16.18 7.54
CA ARG A 6 -17.62 -16.83 7.43
C ARG A 6 -17.56 -18.11 6.60
N TYR A 7 -16.91 -18.06 5.43
CA TYR A 7 -16.75 -19.25 4.59
C TYR A 7 -15.95 -20.34 5.29
N SER A 8 -14.88 -19.96 6.01
CA SER A 8 -14.10 -20.92 6.79
C SER A 8 -14.91 -21.61 7.89
N ILE A 9 -15.80 -20.86 8.55
CA ILE A 9 -16.61 -21.37 9.64
C ILE A 9 -17.82 -22.16 9.11
N ASP A 10 -18.60 -21.56 8.21
CA ASP A 10 -19.90 -22.09 7.82
C ASP A 10 -19.77 -23.21 6.77
N GLU A 11 -18.82 -23.09 5.81
CA GLU A 11 -18.70 -24.03 4.69
C GLU A 11 -17.56 -25.03 4.89
N LEU A 12 -16.43 -24.63 5.49
CA LEU A 12 -15.31 -25.53 5.72
C LEU A 12 -15.36 -26.19 7.11
N GLY A 13 -16.26 -25.75 7.99
CA GLY A 13 -16.48 -26.34 9.31
C GLY A 13 -15.36 -26.10 10.30
N ILE A 14 -14.53 -25.05 10.11
CA ILE A 14 -13.46 -24.70 11.04
C ILE A 14 -14.07 -23.85 12.17
N PRO A 15 -14.10 -24.33 13.44
CA PRO A 15 -14.72 -23.56 14.51
C PRO A 15 -14.08 -22.20 14.72
N GLY A 16 -14.88 -21.14 14.89
CA GLY A 16 -14.37 -19.78 15.12
C GLY A 16 -13.41 -19.69 16.30
N ILE A 17 -13.70 -20.44 17.37
CA ILE A 17 -12.84 -20.52 18.55
C ILE A 17 -11.44 -21.08 18.23
N THR A 18 -11.32 -21.97 17.24
CA THR A 18 -10.03 -22.49 16.79
C THR A 18 -9.22 -21.41 16.05
N LEU A 19 -9.88 -20.63 15.19
CA LEU A 19 -9.24 -19.50 14.49
C LEU A 19 -8.76 -18.43 15.50
N MET A 20 -9.59 -18.13 16.50
CA MET A 20 -9.27 -17.21 17.59
C MET A 20 -8.10 -17.70 18.45
N GLU A 21 -8.06 -19.01 18.76
CA GLU A 21 -6.92 -19.62 19.47
C GLU A 21 -5.62 -19.49 18.67
N ASN A 22 -5.67 -19.83 17.38
CA ASN A 22 -4.51 -19.70 16.49
C ASN A 22 -4.03 -18.23 16.38
N ALA A 23 -4.97 -17.28 16.33
CA ALA A 23 -4.64 -15.85 16.31
C ALA A 23 -3.86 -15.43 17.55
N GLY A 24 -4.36 -15.78 18.75
CA GLY A 24 -3.69 -15.46 20.01
C GLY A 24 -2.31 -16.11 20.12
N VAL A 25 -2.18 -17.38 19.76
CA VAL A 25 -0.89 -18.11 19.76
C VAL A 25 0.09 -17.46 18.78
N GLY A 26 -0.35 -17.17 17.57
CA GLY A 26 0.50 -16.55 16.56
C GLY A 26 0.98 -15.15 16.95
N VAL A 27 0.11 -14.35 17.57
CA VAL A 27 0.50 -13.04 18.15
C VAL A 27 1.59 -13.19 19.20
N ILE A 28 1.46 -14.16 20.09
CA ILE A 28 2.51 -14.44 21.12
C ILE A 28 3.84 -14.83 20.46
N GLN A 29 3.80 -15.69 19.46
CA GLN A 29 5.01 -16.10 18.74
C GLN A 29 5.73 -14.91 18.09
N GLU A 30 4.98 -13.98 17.51
CA GLU A 30 5.56 -12.77 16.92
C GLU A 30 6.15 -11.82 17.98
N ILE A 31 5.50 -11.70 19.14
CA ILE A 31 6.02 -10.92 20.26
C ILE A 31 7.31 -11.57 20.82
N GLN A 32 7.35 -12.91 20.94
CA GLN A 32 8.54 -13.64 21.42
C GLN A 32 9.76 -13.47 20.52
N LYS A 33 9.59 -13.25 19.22
CA LYS A 33 10.73 -12.94 18.33
C LYS A 33 11.45 -11.63 18.71
N ARG A 34 10.75 -10.71 19.39
CA ARG A 34 11.27 -9.39 19.80
C ARG A 34 11.69 -9.34 21.27
N PHE A 35 11.02 -10.12 22.09
CA PHE A 35 11.26 -10.17 23.53
C PHE A 35 11.61 -11.62 23.93
N ALA A 36 12.90 -11.89 24.12
CA ALA A 36 13.40 -13.24 24.38
C ALA A 36 12.81 -13.87 25.66
N ASP A 37 12.46 -13.05 26.67
CA ASP A 37 11.91 -13.52 27.95
C ASP A 37 10.69 -12.67 28.33
N LEU A 38 9.51 -13.20 28.02
CA LEU A 38 8.24 -12.58 28.38
C LEU A 38 7.87 -12.77 29.85
N SER A 39 8.43 -13.78 30.55
CA SER A 39 8.09 -14.05 31.95
C SER A 39 8.46 -12.90 32.90
N ARG A 40 9.39 -12.05 32.47
CA ARG A 40 9.82 -10.86 33.22
C ARG A 40 9.10 -9.57 32.83
N LYS A 41 8.14 -9.66 31.91
CA LYS A 41 7.44 -8.50 31.37
C LYS A 41 6.11 -8.27 32.06
N LYS A 42 5.72 -6.98 32.14
CA LYS A 42 4.38 -6.57 32.56
C LYS A 42 3.60 -6.14 31.34
N VAL A 43 2.52 -6.84 31.05
CA VAL A 43 1.71 -6.66 29.83
C VAL A 43 0.29 -6.26 30.19
N PHE A 44 -0.19 -5.15 29.63
CA PHE A 44 -1.58 -4.76 29.72
C PHE A 44 -2.27 -4.95 28.38
N ILE A 45 -3.39 -5.66 28.38
CA ILE A 45 -4.16 -5.99 27.17
C ILE A 45 -5.49 -5.24 27.24
N PHE A 46 -5.67 -4.26 26.36
CA PHE A 46 -6.93 -3.55 26.23
C PHE A 46 -7.86 -4.32 25.28
N CYS A 47 -8.89 -4.93 25.86
CA CYS A 47 -9.85 -5.74 25.10
C CYS A 47 -11.15 -4.97 24.84
N GLY A 48 -11.68 -5.09 23.61
CA GLY A 48 -13.05 -4.73 23.28
C GLY A 48 -14.03 -5.86 23.58
N LYS A 49 -15.31 -5.69 23.23
CA LYS A 49 -16.39 -6.65 23.46
C LYS A 49 -16.58 -7.66 22.30
N GLY A 50 -15.91 -7.45 21.17
CA GLY A 50 -16.01 -8.26 19.97
C GLY A 50 -14.91 -9.33 19.87
N ASN A 51 -14.80 -9.94 18.68
CA ASN A 51 -13.84 -11.02 18.42
C ASN A 51 -12.38 -10.58 18.66
N ASN A 52 -12.00 -9.35 18.29
CA ASN A 52 -10.65 -8.84 18.57
C ASN A 52 -10.35 -8.80 20.08
N GLY A 53 -11.34 -8.46 20.91
CA GLY A 53 -11.24 -8.61 22.36
C GLY A 53 -11.08 -10.07 22.78
N GLY A 54 -11.76 -10.99 22.08
CA GLY A 54 -11.61 -12.44 22.24
C GLY A 54 -10.16 -12.90 21.99
N ASP A 55 -9.54 -12.43 20.90
CA ASP A 55 -8.11 -12.66 20.61
C ASP A 55 -7.23 -12.15 21.78
N GLY A 56 -7.58 -10.97 22.34
CA GLY A 56 -6.93 -10.42 23.52
C GLY A 56 -7.01 -11.31 24.78
N PHE A 57 -8.15 -11.99 25.01
CA PHE A 57 -8.29 -12.96 26.10
C PHE A 57 -7.44 -14.21 25.88
N VAL A 58 -7.35 -14.71 24.64
CA VAL A 58 -6.45 -15.83 24.30
C VAL A 58 -4.99 -15.43 24.55
N ILE A 59 -4.58 -14.26 24.07
CA ILE A 59 -3.24 -13.72 24.29
C ILE A 59 -2.91 -13.64 25.78
N ALA A 60 -3.81 -13.08 26.58
CA ALA A 60 -3.62 -12.96 28.02
C ALA A 60 -3.44 -14.33 28.69
N ARG A 61 -4.22 -15.33 28.31
CA ARG A 61 -4.14 -16.70 28.81
C ARG A 61 -2.78 -17.34 28.51
N HIS A 62 -2.29 -17.19 27.29
CA HIS A 62 -0.97 -17.71 26.91
C HIS A 62 0.17 -16.97 27.59
N LEU A 63 0.10 -15.65 27.71
CA LEU A 63 1.09 -14.87 28.49
C LEU A 63 1.13 -15.31 29.94
N PHE A 64 -0.02 -15.53 30.58
CA PHE A 64 -0.11 -16.01 31.95
C PHE A 64 0.56 -17.39 32.11
N ASN A 65 0.32 -18.32 31.17
CA ASN A 65 0.95 -19.62 31.15
C ASN A 65 2.48 -19.57 30.98
N LEU A 66 3.00 -18.52 30.34
CA LEU A 66 4.44 -18.24 30.22
C LEU A 66 5.03 -17.57 31.48
N GLY A 67 4.22 -17.33 32.51
CA GLY A 67 4.64 -16.65 33.74
C GLY A 67 4.71 -15.12 33.62
N THR A 68 4.16 -14.54 32.57
CA THR A 68 4.10 -13.08 32.34
C THR A 68 3.11 -12.44 33.32
N ASP A 69 3.44 -11.27 33.89
CA ASP A 69 2.50 -10.42 34.63
C ASP A 69 1.52 -9.77 33.63
N ALA A 70 0.51 -10.56 33.18
CA ALA A 70 -0.47 -10.17 32.20
C ALA A 70 -1.80 -9.78 32.84
N ARG A 71 -2.36 -8.63 32.42
CA ARG A 71 -3.62 -8.10 32.94
C ARG A 71 -4.50 -7.56 31.81
N ILE A 72 -5.78 -7.91 31.86
CA ILE A 72 -6.76 -7.42 30.90
C ILE A 72 -7.46 -6.18 31.44
N LEU A 73 -7.59 -5.18 30.57
CA LEU A 73 -8.40 -3.98 30.77
C LEU A 73 -9.54 -4.02 29.74
N LEU A 74 -10.71 -4.50 30.17
CA LEU A 74 -11.87 -4.66 29.30
C LEU A 74 -12.63 -3.33 29.14
N ALA A 75 -12.70 -2.82 27.92
CA ALA A 75 -13.45 -1.60 27.58
C ALA A 75 -14.96 -1.92 27.44
N GLY A 76 -15.55 -2.41 28.52
CA GLY A 76 -16.94 -2.85 28.60
C GLY A 76 -17.16 -3.71 29.83
N LYS A 77 -18.21 -4.55 29.81
CA LYS A 77 -18.54 -5.50 30.89
C LYS A 77 -18.37 -6.93 30.40
N ILE A 78 -17.92 -7.83 31.28
CA ILE A 78 -17.84 -9.26 31.01
C ILE A 78 -19.19 -9.81 30.59
N SER A 79 -20.27 -9.36 31.24
CA SER A 79 -21.65 -9.75 30.90
C SER A 79 -22.14 -9.34 29.50
N GLU A 80 -21.37 -8.48 28.80
CA GLU A 80 -21.68 -8.05 27.43
C GLU A 80 -20.94 -8.87 26.37
N LEU A 81 -20.01 -9.73 26.77
CA LEU A 81 -19.29 -10.63 25.88
C LEU A 81 -20.23 -11.72 25.33
N LYS A 82 -19.95 -12.21 24.15
CA LYS A 82 -20.76 -13.22 23.46
C LYS A 82 -19.88 -14.21 22.71
N ASN A 83 -20.40 -15.41 22.47
CA ASN A 83 -19.79 -16.44 21.65
C ASN A 83 -18.34 -16.77 22.07
N ASP A 84 -17.41 -16.84 21.11
CA ASP A 84 -16.02 -17.22 21.33
C ASP A 84 -15.27 -16.28 22.28
N ALA A 85 -15.60 -14.98 22.28
CA ALA A 85 -15.02 -14.02 23.22
C ALA A 85 -15.45 -14.28 24.67
N GLU A 86 -16.71 -14.68 24.92
CA GLU A 86 -17.20 -15.05 26.23
C GLU A 86 -16.52 -16.32 26.77
N ILE A 87 -16.37 -17.34 25.91
CA ILE A 87 -15.69 -18.60 26.26
C ILE A 87 -14.23 -18.33 26.65
N ASN A 88 -13.52 -17.53 25.85
CA ASN A 88 -12.11 -17.22 26.11
C ASN A 88 -11.92 -16.32 27.33
N ALA A 89 -12.87 -15.41 27.61
CA ALA A 89 -12.86 -14.60 28.81
C ALA A 89 -13.02 -15.48 30.08
N ALA A 90 -13.99 -16.38 30.07
CA ALA A 90 -14.20 -17.34 31.16
C ALA A 90 -12.95 -18.21 31.37
N SER A 91 -12.37 -18.74 30.30
CA SER A 91 -11.16 -19.55 30.33
C SER A 91 -9.97 -18.79 30.97
N ALA A 92 -9.78 -17.52 30.55
CA ALA A 92 -8.70 -16.68 31.11
C ALA A 92 -8.91 -16.41 32.61
N GLN A 93 -10.14 -16.10 33.03
CA GLN A 93 -10.47 -15.90 34.46
C GLN A 93 -10.25 -17.16 35.29
N ASN A 94 -10.67 -18.32 34.77
CA ASN A 94 -10.59 -19.60 35.49
C ASN A 94 -9.13 -20.01 35.81
N ILE A 95 -8.15 -19.60 34.98
CA ILE A 95 -6.74 -19.86 35.24
C ILE A 95 -6.08 -18.78 36.10
N GLY A 96 -6.78 -17.68 36.42
CA GLY A 96 -6.31 -16.62 37.31
C GLY A 96 -5.84 -15.33 36.63
N VAL A 97 -6.07 -15.14 35.32
CA VAL A 97 -5.80 -13.86 34.66
C VAL A 97 -6.71 -12.77 35.26
N GLN A 98 -6.11 -11.67 35.67
CA GLN A 98 -6.88 -10.55 36.21
C GLN A 98 -7.54 -9.77 35.10
N VAL A 99 -8.87 -9.58 35.23
CA VAL A 99 -9.70 -8.83 34.28
C VAL A 99 -10.36 -7.66 35.01
N ASP A 100 -10.05 -6.45 34.60
CA ASP A 100 -10.68 -5.23 35.13
C ASP A 100 -11.64 -4.63 34.10
N GLU A 101 -12.90 -4.47 34.46
CA GLU A 101 -13.89 -3.74 33.65
C GLU A 101 -13.62 -2.25 33.73
N LEU A 102 -13.28 -1.64 32.59
CA LEU A 102 -13.01 -0.21 32.51
C LEU A 102 -14.31 0.60 32.40
N ASN A 103 -14.34 1.70 33.13
CA ASN A 103 -15.38 2.70 33.07
C ASN A 103 -14.77 4.11 33.26
N PRO A 104 -15.55 5.21 33.07
CA PRO A 104 -15.03 6.57 33.21
C PRO A 104 -14.41 6.88 34.58
N ASP A 105 -14.84 6.22 35.64
CA ASP A 105 -14.46 6.53 37.02
C ASP A 105 -13.16 5.83 37.42
N ASN A 106 -12.86 4.66 36.82
CA ASN A 106 -11.69 3.86 37.17
C ASN A 106 -10.53 3.93 36.18
N LEU A 107 -10.73 4.46 34.97
CA LEU A 107 -9.71 4.45 33.91
C LEU A 107 -8.36 5.06 34.37
N ASN A 108 -8.39 6.16 35.12
CA ASN A 108 -7.17 6.84 35.59
C ASN A 108 -6.49 6.11 36.76
N GLN A 109 -7.16 5.17 37.43
CA GLN A 109 -6.55 4.39 38.51
C GLN A 109 -5.43 3.47 38.00
N PHE A 110 -5.42 3.17 36.69
CA PHE A 110 -4.39 2.36 36.06
C PHE A 110 -3.12 3.13 35.64
N ASP A 111 -3.11 4.47 35.74
CA ASP A 111 -1.99 5.30 35.27
C ASP A 111 -0.66 4.91 35.88
N HIS A 112 -0.60 4.64 37.19
CA HIS A 112 0.62 4.20 37.85
C HIS A 112 1.10 2.86 37.28
N LYS A 113 0.19 1.91 37.08
CA LYS A 113 0.54 0.58 36.56
C LYS A 113 0.98 0.66 35.09
N LEU A 114 0.30 1.43 34.26
CA LEU A 114 0.63 1.65 32.86
C LEU A 114 1.99 2.37 32.68
N ARG A 115 2.38 3.26 33.59
CA ARG A 115 3.72 3.85 33.59
C ARG A 115 4.84 2.82 33.81
N HIS A 116 4.55 1.73 34.50
CA HIS A 116 5.51 0.69 34.88
C HIS A 116 5.32 -0.62 34.10
N CYS A 117 4.46 -0.64 33.07
CA CYS A 117 4.36 -1.78 32.16
C CYS A 117 5.45 -1.73 31.08
N ASP A 118 5.71 -2.86 30.46
CA ASP A 118 6.65 -3.00 29.34
C ASP A 118 5.93 -2.93 28.00
N ILE A 119 4.77 -3.60 27.90
CA ILE A 119 4.04 -3.80 26.65
C ILE A 119 2.57 -3.47 26.88
N ILE A 120 1.98 -2.77 25.93
CA ILE A 120 0.54 -2.58 25.83
C ILE A 120 0.06 -3.33 24.58
N ILE A 121 -1.00 -4.12 24.72
CA ILE A 121 -1.65 -4.80 23.60
C ILE A 121 -3.02 -4.14 23.37
N ASP A 122 -3.23 -3.64 22.16
CA ASP A 122 -4.49 -3.12 21.67
C ASP A 122 -5.26 -4.22 20.96
N ALA A 123 -6.32 -4.69 21.60
CA ALA A 123 -7.28 -5.66 21.10
C ALA A 123 -8.72 -5.12 21.26
N ILE A 124 -8.92 -3.80 21.05
CA ILE A 124 -10.24 -3.18 21.25
C ILE A 124 -11.11 -3.38 20.02
N PHE A 125 -10.62 -2.97 18.83
CA PHE A 125 -11.34 -3.06 17.57
C PHE A 125 -10.48 -3.75 16.50
N GLY A 126 -11.08 -4.66 15.74
CA GLY A 126 -10.54 -5.22 14.50
C GLY A 126 -11.29 -4.69 13.28
N THR A 127 -11.47 -5.53 12.25
CA THR A 127 -12.14 -5.17 10.97
C THR A 127 -13.60 -4.75 11.09
N GLY A 128 -14.21 -4.83 12.25
CA GLY A 128 -15.63 -4.49 12.48
C GLY A 128 -15.92 -3.01 12.78
N LEU A 129 -14.91 -2.14 12.80
CA LEU A 129 -15.11 -0.72 13.09
C LEU A 129 -15.75 -0.02 11.90
N ASN A 130 -16.99 0.49 12.07
CA ASN A 130 -17.75 1.18 11.02
C ASN A 130 -18.14 2.63 11.39
N LYS A 131 -17.74 3.08 12.57
CA LYS A 131 -18.01 4.44 13.08
C LYS A 131 -16.81 4.92 13.91
N PRO A 132 -16.55 6.24 13.94
CA PRO A 132 -15.51 6.81 14.77
C PRO A 132 -15.66 6.41 16.25
N ALA A 133 -14.55 6.04 16.87
CA ALA A 133 -14.53 5.81 18.31
C ALA A 133 -14.90 7.12 19.06
N SER A 134 -15.88 7.05 19.96
CA SER A 134 -16.41 8.21 20.66
C SER A 134 -16.64 7.91 22.15
N GLY A 135 -16.97 8.94 22.91
CA GLY A 135 -17.31 8.80 24.32
C GLY A 135 -16.19 8.16 25.15
N PHE A 136 -16.50 7.09 25.86
CA PHE A 136 -15.55 6.40 26.71
C PHE A 136 -14.43 5.70 25.93
N LEU A 137 -14.75 5.09 24.79
CA LEU A 137 -13.76 4.37 23.97
C LEU A 137 -12.69 5.32 23.42
N LYS A 138 -13.05 6.59 23.08
CA LYS A 138 -12.06 7.61 22.77
C LYS A 138 -11.06 7.79 23.93
N LYS A 139 -11.55 7.90 25.17
CA LYS A 139 -10.68 8.07 26.35
C LYS A 139 -9.74 6.87 26.54
N VAL A 140 -10.20 5.66 26.25
CA VAL A 140 -9.38 4.43 26.31
C VAL A 140 -8.26 4.48 25.26
N ILE A 141 -8.57 4.85 24.03
CA ILE A 141 -7.57 4.98 22.95
C ILE A 141 -6.54 6.08 23.30
N ASP A 142 -7.02 7.25 23.76
CA ASP A 142 -6.15 8.34 24.19
C ASP A 142 -5.24 7.89 25.34
N LYS A 143 -5.75 7.03 26.26
CA LYS A 143 -4.99 6.46 27.38
C LYS A 143 -3.85 5.56 26.90
N ILE A 144 -4.07 4.69 25.91
CA ILE A 144 -3.01 3.86 25.31
C ILE A 144 -1.89 4.73 24.76
N ASN A 145 -2.25 5.77 23.98
CA ASN A 145 -1.27 6.67 23.36
C ASN A 145 -0.56 7.61 24.34
N GLN A 146 -1.08 7.76 25.57
CA GLN A 146 -0.52 8.65 26.60
C GLN A 146 0.85 8.16 27.12
N PHE A 147 1.08 6.86 27.10
CA PHE A 147 2.27 6.25 27.63
C PHE A 147 3.21 5.81 26.50
N GLU A 148 4.50 6.18 26.60
CA GLU A 148 5.54 5.75 25.67
C GLU A 148 5.97 4.31 25.99
N LYS A 149 5.12 3.35 25.61
CA LYS A 149 5.32 1.92 25.77
C LYS A 149 5.41 1.24 24.42
N PHE A 150 5.93 0.02 24.39
CA PHE A 150 5.85 -0.80 23.19
C PHE A 150 4.41 -1.23 22.99
N VAL A 151 3.77 -0.75 21.94
CA VAL A 151 2.35 -1.00 21.63
C VAL A 151 2.25 -2.04 20.52
N VAL A 152 1.50 -3.11 20.78
CA VAL A 152 1.14 -4.14 19.80
C VAL A 152 -0.36 -4.02 19.51
N SER A 153 -0.74 -3.76 18.27
CA SER A 153 -2.15 -3.82 17.85
C SER A 153 -2.46 -5.17 17.20
N VAL A 154 -3.54 -5.81 17.65
CA VAL A 154 -4.03 -7.08 17.13
C VAL A 154 -4.94 -6.82 15.96
N ASP A 155 -4.67 -7.45 14.84
CA ASP A 155 -5.37 -7.35 13.56
C ASP A 155 -5.24 -5.97 12.91
N ILE A 156 -5.78 -4.93 13.52
CA ILE A 156 -5.77 -3.54 13.03
C ILE A 156 -5.67 -2.61 14.24
N ASN A 157 -4.99 -1.48 14.08
CA ASN A 157 -4.97 -0.45 15.11
C ASN A 157 -6.39 0.05 15.39
N SER A 158 -6.79 0.03 16.65
CA SER A 158 -8.11 0.52 17.04
C SER A 158 -8.32 1.98 16.63
N GLY A 159 -9.42 2.26 15.93
CA GLY A 159 -9.72 3.58 15.37
C GLY A 159 -9.35 3.76 13.89
N VAL A 160 -8.95 2.68 13.20
CA VAL A 160 -8.63 2.65 11.76
C VAL A 160 -9.73 1.92 10.99
N ASP A 161 -10.10 2.45 9.83
CA ASP A 161 -10.96 1.75 8.87
C ASP A 161 -10.14 0.73 8.07
N SER A 162 -10.54 -0.55 8.10
CA SER A 162 -9.79 -1.66 7.49
C SER A 162 -9.68 -1.59 5.97
N ASP A 163 -10.70 -1.05 5.32
CA ASP A 163 -10.84 -1.12 3.87
C ASP A 163 -10.28 0.13 3.16
N SER A 164 -10.34 1.29 3.80
CA SER A 164 -9.84 2.54 3.20
C SER A 164 -8.50 3.00 3.77
N GLY A 165 -8.10 2.51 4.94
CA GLY A 165 -6.94 3.02 5.67
C GLY A 165 -7.14 4.42 6.26
N GLN A 166 -8.37 4.91 6.33
CA GLN A 166 -8.67 6.20 6.93
C GLN A 166 -8.66 6.12 8.45
N LEU A 167 -8.18 7.19 9.09
CA LEU A 167 -8.23 7.33 10.53
C LEU A 167 -9.63 7.81 10.94
N MET A 168 -10.33 6.97 11.69
CA MET A 168 -11.70 7.24 12.13
C MET A 168 -11.72 7.99 13.47
N GLY A 169 -11.09 9.17 13.50
CA GLY A 169 -10.95 9.98 14.72
C GLY A 169 -9.84 9.47 15.63
N PRO A 170 -10.08 9.28 16.95
CA PRO A 170 -9.09 8.72 17.87
C PRO A 170 -8.64 7.33 17.43
N HIS A 171 -7.33 7.13 17.38
CA HIS A 171 -6.73 5.87 16.91
C HIS A 171 -5.49 5.53 17.72
N VAL A 172 -5.19 4.26 17.85
CA VAL A 172 -3.96 3.75 18.49
C VAL A 172 -2.79 3.87 17.51
N LYS A 173 -1.65 4.32 18.03
CA LYS A 173 -0.35 4.25 17.34
C LYS A 173 0.40 3.04 17.86
N SER A 174 0.88 2.19 16.98
CA SER A 174 1.58 0.95 17.35
C SER A 174 3.05 0.94 16.94
N ASP A 175 3.85 0.21 17.71
CA ASP A 175 5.20 -0.19 17.31
C ASP A 175 5.12 -1.42 16.41
N LEU A 176 4.13 -2.29 16.66
CA LEU A 176 3.88 -3.51 15.91
C LEU A 176 2.37 -3.69 15.70
N THR A 177 1.94 -3.88 14.47
CA THR A 177 0.59 -4.32 14.15
C THR A 177 0.67 -5.74 13.60
N LEU A 178 -0.15 -6.66 14.10
CA LEU A 178 -0.16 -8.05 13.69
C LEU A 178 -1.46 -8.37 12.96
N ALA A 179 -1.41 -8.30 11.62
CA ALA A 179 -2.53 -8.65 10.76
C ALA A 179 -2.85 -10.14 10.89
N LEU A 180 -4.11 -10.48 11.10
CA LEU A 180 -4.57 -11.86 11.22
C LEU A 180 -5.02 -12.38 9.85
N ALA A 181 -4.57 -13.55 9.47
CA ALA A 181 -4.86 -14.28 8.22
C ALA A 181 -4.39 -13.57 6.94
N CYS A 182 -4.86 -12.35 6.69
CA CYS A 182 -4.59 -11.61 5.45
C CYS A 182 -4.26 -10.16 5.74
N TRP A 183 -3.48 -9.55 4.86
CA TRP A 183 -3.31 -8.11 4.81
C TRP A 183 -4.66 -7.42 4.57
N LYS A 184 -4.93 -6.33 5.27
CA LYS A 184 -6.02 -5.39 4.98
C LYS A 184 -5.43 -4.17 4.28
N GLN A 185 -6.23 -3.46 3.52
CA GLN A 185 -5.77 -2.27 2.80
C GLN A 185 -5.17 -1.23 3.75
N SER A 186 -5.71 -1.12 4.96
CA SER A 186 -5.23 -0.23 6.02
C SER A 186 -3.79 -0.47 6.46
N HIS A 187 -3.25 -1.66 6.30
CA HIS A 187 -1.84 -1.93 6.64
C HIS A 187 -0.86 -1.31 5.63
N LEU A 188 -1.32 -1.01 4.44
CA LEU A 188 -0.49 -0.54 3.33
C LEU A 188 -0.80 0.91 2.93
N LEU A 189 -2.05 1.34 3.07
CA LEU A 189 -2.49 2.67 2.63
C LEU A 189 -2.28 3.73 3.71
N HIS A 190 -1.83 4.91 3.31
CA HIS A 190 -1.85 6.09 4.15
C HIS A 190 -3.26 6.68 4.24
N PRO A 191 -3.63 7.25 5.42
CA PRO A 191 -2.76 7.62 6.55
C PRO A 191 -2.46 6.49 7.54
N SER A 192 -3.22 5.38 7.57
CA SER A 192 -3.08 4.33 8.59
C SER A 192 -1.70 3.67 8.62
N ALA A 193 -1.09 3.39 7.47
CA ALA A 193 0.27 2.84 7.42
C ALA A 193 1.31 3.75 8.13
N GLY A 194 1.05 5.05 8.23
CA GLY A 194 1.94 6.00 8.89
C GLY A 194 1.90 5.95 10.43
N ILE A 195 0.92 5.26 11.02
CA ILE A 195 0.79 5.10 12.49
C ILE A 195 1.21 3.70 12.97
N MET A 196 1.59 2.83 12.05
CA MET A 196 2.07 1.47 12.28
C MET A 196 3.57 1.45 11.95
N LYS A 197 4.46 1.32 12.96
CA LYS A 197 5.90 1.32 12.67
C LYS A 197 6.35 0.05 11.95
N GLU A 198 5.80 -1.08 12.38
CA GLU A 198 6.03 -2.38 11.78
C GLU A 198 4.72 -3.15 11.66
N VAL A 199 4.55 -3.89 10.58
CA VAL A 199 3.38 -4.75 10.38
C VAL A 199 3.85 -6.17 10.07
N GLY A 200 3.32 -7.14 10.83
CA GLY A 200 3.53 -8.57 10.62
C GLY A 200 2.23 -9.26 10.20
N LEU A 201 2.36 -10.44 9.60
CA LEU A 201 1.22 -11.30 9.25
C LEU A 201 1.25 -12.55 10.13
N VAL A 202 0.13 -12.86 10.75
CA VAL A 202 -0.10 -14.07 11.55
C VAL A 202 -0.98 -15.02 10.78
N ASP A 203 -0.48 -16.22 10.52
CA ASP A 203 -1.30 -17.32 10.01
C ASP A 203 -2.19 -17.87 11.13
N ILE A 204 -3.49 -17.88 10.89
CA ILE A 204 -4.49 -18.39 11.85
C ILE A 204 -5.10 -19.73 11.41
N GLY A 205 -4.57 -20.34 10.34
CA GLY A 205 -5.04 -21.61 9.82
C GLY A 205 -6.22 -21.51 8.86
N ILE A 206 -6.39 -20.38 8.17
CA ILE A 206 -7.37 -20.24 7.10
C ILE A 206 -6.81 -20.92 5.83
N PRO A 207 -7.49 -21.97 5.30
CA PRO A 207 -7.00 -22.68 4.13
C PRO A 207 -7.14 -21.82 2.85
N ALA A 208 -6.25 -22.06 1.88
CA ALA A 208 -6.27 -21.36 0.59
C ALA A 208 -7.64 -21.47 -0.10
N LYS A 209 -8.36 -22.59 0.08
CA LYS A 209 -9.72 -22.78 -0.45
C LYS A 209 -10.71 -21.71 0.03
N ALA A 210 -10.51 -21.13 1.21
CA ALA A 210 -11.37 -20.05 1.71
C ALA A 210 -11.17 -18.73 0.96
N LEU A 211 -10.01 -18.56 0.30
CA LEU A 211 -9.71 -17.42 -0.56
C LEU A 211 -10.22 -17.63 -1.98
N GLU A 212 -10.28 -18.90 -2.42
CA GLU A 212 -10.82 -19.29 -3.73
C GLU A 212 -12.31 -18.91 -3.81
N GLY A 213 -12.73 -18.30 -4.90
CA GLY A 213 -14.13 -17.85 -5.07
C GLY A 213 -14.49 -16.56 -4.35
N GLN A 214 -13.62 -16.02 -3.50
CA GLN A 214 -13.78 -14.65 -3.00
C GLN A 214 -13.41 -13.67 -4.11
N ASN A 215 -14.22 -12.63 -4.28
CA ASN A 215 -13.95 -11.60 -5.30
C ASN A 215 -12.85 -10.64 -4.81
N ILE A 216 -11.63 -11.17 -4.64
CA ILE A 216 -10.46 -10.40 -4.22
C ILE A 216 -9.96 -9.62 -5.44
N ARG A 217 -10.05 -8.30 -5.38
CA ARG A 217 -9.68 -7.39 -6.49
C ARG A 217 -8.39 -6.63 -6.25
N VAL A 218 -7.85 -6.68 -5.05
CA VAL A 218 -6.64 -5.95 -4.66
C VAL A 218 -5.62 -6.96 -4.18
N LEU A 219 -4.47 -6.98 -4.85
CA LEU A 219 -3.37 -7.87 -4.55
C LEU A 219 -2.14 -7.04 -4.18
N GLN A 220 -1.36 -7.52 -3.24
CA GLN A 220 -0.03 -6.99 -2.98
C GLN A 220 0.97 -7.73 -3.86
N THR A 221 1.71 -7.00 -4.70
CA THR A 221 2.77 -7.58 -5.50
C THR A 221 3.93 -7.99 -4.58
N GLY A 222 4.28 -9.26 -4.60
CA GLY A 222 5.40 -9.83 -3.88
C GLY A 222 6.60 -10.15 -4.79
N GLU A 223 7.70 -10.61 -4.20
CA GLU A 223 8.91 -10.99 -4.93
C GLU A 223 8.64 -12.11 -5.95
N GLU A 224 7.85 -13.11 -5.58
CA GLU A 224 7.55 -14.26 -6.43
C GLU A 224 6.73 -13.87 -7.68
N ASP A 225 5.86 -12.86 -7.58
CA ASP A 225 5.09 -12.36 -8.73
C ASP A 225 6.02 -11.75 -9.79
N ILE A 226 7.12 -11.15 -9.37
CA ILE A 226 8.04 -10.42 -10.25
C ILE A 226 9.16 -11.33 -10.77
N LYS A 227 9.55 -12.33 -10.00
CA LYS A 227 10.71 -13.22 -10.28
C LYS A 227 10.66 -13.87 -11.65
N SER A 228 9.47 -14.21 -12.12
CA SER A 228 9.26 -14.83 -13.44
C SER A 228 9.65 -13.92 -14.62
N TYR A 229 9.63 -12.60 -14.41
CA TYR A 229 9.99 -11.62 -15.44
C TYR A 229 11.49 -11.38 -15.53
N PHE A 230 12.25 -11.63 -14.46
CA PHE A 230 13.71 -11.45 -14.40
C PHE A 230 14.45 -12.76 -14.65
N LYS A 231 14.35 -13.26 -15.88
CA LYS A 231 15.06 -14.48 -16.30
C LYS A 231 16.55 -14.22 -16.45
N LYS A 232 17.37 -15.21 -16.06
CA LYS A 232 18.81 -15.18 -16.34
C LYS A 232 19.05 -15.07 -17.85
N ARG A 233 19.87 -14.13 -18.28
CA ARG A 233 20.22 -13.96 -19.69
C ARG A 233 20.98 -15.16 -20.22
N ASN A 234 20.71 -15.55 -21.47
CA ASN A 234 21.48 -16.58 -22.15
C ASN A 234 22.92 -16.05 -22.37
N PRO A 235 23.96 -16.78 -21.98
CA PRO A 235 25.35 -16.35 -22.21
C PRO A 235 25.68 -16.08 -23.69
N ASN A 236 24.97 -16.71 -24.62
CA ASN A 236 25.13 -16.54 -26.05
C ASN A 236 24.14 -15.54 -26.68
N SER A 237 23.65 -14.55 -25.88
CA SER A 237 22.74 -13.50 -26.36
C SER A 237 23.49 -12.20 -26.61
N HIS A 238 22.87 -11.32 -27.42
CA HIS A 238 23.39 -9.99 -27.69
C HIS A 238 22.38 -8.90 -27.29
N LYS A 239 22.82 -7.65 -27.25
CA LYS A 239 22.00 -6.52 -26.81
C LYS A 239 20.66 -6.38 -27.56
N GLY A 240 20.60 -6.75 -28.83
CA GLY A 240 19.38 -6.70 -29.65
C GLY A 240 18.26 -7.64 -29.16
N ASP A 241 18.63 -8.76 -28.50
CA ASP A 241 17.64 -9.74 -27.99
C ASP A 241 16.80 -9.20 -26.83
N TYR A 242 17.24 -8.12 -26.21
CA TYR A 242 16.60 -7.52 -25.04
C TYR A 242 15.85 -6.23 -25.33
N GLY A 243 15.52 -6.01 -26.62
CA GLY A 243 14.72 -4.89 -27.07
C GLY A 243 15.45 -3.57 -27.17
N HIS A 244 14.83 -2.65 -27.88
CA HIS A 244 15.28 -1.30 -28.10
C HIS A 244 14.18 -0.32 -27.76
N VAL A 245 14.40 0.53 -26.76
CA VAL A 245 13.41 1.53 -26.29
C VAL A 245 13.77 2.91 -26.83
N LEU A 246 12.77 3.61 -27.35
CA LEU A 246 12.84 5.03 -27.66
C LEU A 246 12.36 5.86 -26.45
N VAL A 247 13.16 6.80 -26.03
CA VAL A 247 12.80 7.79 -25.01
C VAL A 247 12.68 9.15 -25.65
N LEU A 248 11.51 9.80 -25.56
CA LEU A 248 11.27 11.17 -25.98
C LEU A 248 11.11 12.02 -24.72
N ALA A 249 12.16 12.75 -24.37
CA ALA A 249 12.25 13.42 -23.07
C ALA A 249 13.23 14.61 -23.11
N GLY A 250 13.11 15.50 -22.13
CA GLY A 250 14.03 16.61 -21.93
C GLY A 250 13.68 17.87 -22.72
N SER A 251 14.20 18.96 -22.22
CA SER A 251 14.19 20.29 -22.81
C SER A 251 15.31 21.09 -22.15
N ARG A 252 15.59 22.30 -22.66
CA ARG A 252 16.58 23.19 -22.06
C ARG A 252 16.34 23.38 -20.56
N GLY A 253 17.34 23.03 -19.73
CA GLY A 253 17.26 23.06 -18.25
C GLY A 253 16.56 21.87 -17.60
N LYS A 254 16.09 20.88 -18.37
CA LYS A 254 15.46 19.64 -17.89
C LYS A 254 16.09 18.37 -18.46
N GLU A 255 17.33 18.44 -18.91
CA GLU A 255 18.09 17.34 -19.50
C GLU A 255 18.28 16.18 -18.53
N GLY A 256 18.37 16.48 -17.23
CA GLY A 256 18.47 15.46 -16.18
C GLY A 256 17.32 14.48 -16.15
N ALA A 257 16.09 14.93 -16.43
CA ALA A 257 14.92 14.04 -16.51
C ALA A 257 15.06 13.05 -17.67
N ALA A 258 15.55 13.51 -18.81
CA ALA A 258 15.81 12.66 -19.97
C ALA A 258 16.88 11.61 -19.68
N GLY A 259 18.01 12.02 -19.07
CA GLY A 259 19.10 11.12 -18.69
C GLY A 259 18.67 10.06 -17.68
N LEU A 260 17.90 10.45 -16.65
CA LEU A 260 17.36 9.52 -15.66
C LEU A 260 16.40 8.51 -16.28
N THR A 261 15.52 8.94 -17.20
CA THR A 261 14.60 8.04 -17.90
C THR A 261 15.36 7.04 -18.76
N ALA A 262 16.34 7.50 -19.55
CA ALA A 262 17.14 6.62 -20.39
C ALA A 262 17.97 5.62 -19.57
N LEU A 263 18.54 6.05 -18.44
CA LEU A 263 19.26 5.18 -17.51
C LEU A 263 18.33 4.12 -16.91
N ALA A 264 17.11 4.51 -16.51
CA ALA A 264 16.12 3.58 -15.98
C ALA A 264 15.77 2.48 -17.00
N VAL A 265 15.62 2.83 -18.29
CA VAL A 265 15.41 1.87 -19.38
C VAL A 265 16.52 0.81 -19.43
N LEU A 266 17.79 1.23 -19.39
CA LEU A 266 18.90 0.29 -19.42
C LEU A 266 18.99 -0.57 -18.15
N ARG A 267 18.78 0.04 -16.99
CA ARG A 267 18.80 -0.65 -15.70
C ARG A 267 17.64 -1.64 -15.51
N SER A 268 16.51 -1.40 -16.15
CA SER A 268 15.39 -2.35 -16.13
C SER A 268 15.57 -3.54 -17.08
N GLY A 269 16.67 -3.56 -17.86
CA GLY A 269 17.07 -4.71 -18.64
C GLY A 269 16.92 -4.57 -20.15
N ALA A 270 16.53 -3.42 -20.69
CA ALA A 270 16.54 -3.18 -22.12
C ALA A 270 17.98 -3.32 -22.69
N GLY A 271 18.10 -3.90 -23.87
CA GLY A 271 19.39 -4.07 -24.52
C GLY A 271 19.93 -2.78 -25.15
N LEU A 272 19.02 -1.94 -25.63
CA LEU A 272 19.35 -0.67 -26.29
C LEU A 272 18.36 0.43 -25.83
N CYS A 273 18.88 1.66 -25.72
CA CYS A 273 18.08 2.85 -25.49
C CYS A 273 18.50 3.96 -26.46
N THR A 274 17.54 4.56 -27.15
CA THR A 274 17.72 5.80 -27.91
C THR A 274 16.97 6.91 -27.21
N LEU A 275 17.68 7.96 -26.82
CA LEU A 275 17.12 9.18 -26.26
C LEU A 275 17.03 10.23 -27.35
N ALA A 276 15.82 10.60 -27.70
CA ALA A 276 15.52 11.69 -28.63
C ALA A 276 15.14 12.95 -27.82
N LEU A 277 15.86 14.06 -28.06
CA LEU A 277 15.77 15.27 -27.26
C LEU A 277 16.08 16.50 -28.15
N PRO A 278 15.78 17.74 -27.70
CA PRO A 278 16.13 18.97 -28.44
C PRO A 278 17.62 19.04 -28.78
N ALA A 279 17.94 19.55 -29.94
CA ALA A 279 19.33 19.61 -30.44
C ALA A 279 20.30 20.33 -29.49
N SER A 280 19.84 21.39 -28.83
CA SER A 280 20.65 22.12 -27.85
C SER A 280 21.01 21.31 -26.60
N CYS A 281 20.22 20.28 -26.28
CA CYS A 281 20.36 19.44 -25.09
C CYS A 281 21.29 18.24 -25.33
N GLN A 282 21.76 17.99 -26.53
CA GLN A 282 22.55 16.79 -26.89
C GLN A 282 23.90 16.70 -26.15
N LYS A 283 24.47 17.81 -25.72
CA LYS A 283 25.81 17.86 -25.15
C LYS A 283 25.87 17.59 -23.63
N ASP A 284 24.73 17.46 -22.97
CA ASP A 284 24.64 17.45 -21.52
C ASP A 284 24.46 16.04 -20.97
N ASN A 285 25.30 15.68 -20.02
CA ASN A 285 25.23 14.57 -19.00
C ASN A 285 24.27 13.38 -19.26
N HIS A 286 24.41 12.74 -20.40
CA HIS A 286 23.69 11.46 -20.63
C HIS A 286 24.58 10.27 -20.26
N PRO A 287 24.01 9.14 -19.81
CA PRO A 287 24.77 7.91 -19.63
C PRO A 287 25.48 7.52 -20.93
N MET A 288 26.75 7.13 -20.85
CA MET A 288 27.58 6.82 -22.03
C MET A 288 27.01 5.70 -22.91
N GLU A 289 26.22 4.81 -22.31
CA GLU A 289 25.60 3.65 -22.98
C GLU A 289 24.32 4.02 -23.76
N VAL A 290 23.82 5.25 -23.59
CA VAL A 290 22.60 5.74 -24.25
C VAL A 290 22.96 6.40 -25.57
N MET A 291 22.31 5.96 -26.65
CA MET A 291 22.39 6.64 -27.94
C MET A 291 21.50 7.88 -27.92
N THR A 292 22.04 9.02 -28.35
CA THR A 292 21.28 10.28 -28.40
C THR A 292 20.98 10.69 -29.84
N VAL A 293 19.79 11.22 -30.08
CA VAL A 293 19.38 11.76 -31.38
C VAL A 293 18.84 13.16 -31.18
N PRO A 294 19.51 14.18 -31.76
CA PRO A 294 19.02 15.56 -31.72
C PRO A 294 17.77 15.72 -32.59
N LEU A 295 16.78 16.41 -32.04
CA LEU A 295 15.55 16.75 -32.73
C LEU A 295 15.43 18.24 -33.00
N PRO A 296 14.68 18.66 -34.04
CA PRO A 296 14.28 20.06 -34.23
C PRO A 296 13.66 20.63 -32.95
N GLU A 297 14.01 21.85 -32.63
CA GLU A 297 13.60 22.51 -31.40
C GLU A 297 12.96 23.86 -31.62
N THR A 298 12.09 24.28 -30.69
CA THR A 298 11.55 25.64 -30.62
C THR A 298 12.59 26.64 -30.12
N ALA A 299 12.29 27.92 -30.23
CA ALA A 299 13.14 28.98 -29.64
C ALA A 299 13.34 28.83 -28.13
N ASN A 300 12.40 28.16 -27.45
CA ASN A 300 12.44 27.86 -26.02
C ASN A 300 13.34 26.65 -25.66
N GLY A 301 13.88 25.94 -26.66
CA GLY A 301 14.67 24.72 -26.45
C GLY A 301 13.83 23.54 -26.05
N THR A 302 12.60 23.45 -26.55
CA THR A 302 11.69 22.31 -26.43
C THR A 302 11.54 21.62 -27.78
N ILE A 303 11.00 20.39 -27.83
CA ILE A 303 10.84 19.66 -29.10
C ILE A 303 9.77 20.33 -29.95
N SER A 304 10.14 20.76 -31.18
CA SER A 304 9.19 21.42 -32.10
C SER A 304 8.32 20.43 -32.86
N LEU A 305 7.23 20.91 -33.45
CA LEU A 305 6.31 20.11 -34.28
C LEU A 305 7.03 19.49 -35.50
N GLU A 306 8.08 20.16 -36.03
CA GLU A 306 8.87 19.67 -37.15
C GLU A 306 9.58 18.33 -36.88
N ALA A 307 9.78 17.98 -35.62
CA ALA A 307 10.40 16.72 -35.20
C ALA A 307 9.54 15.47 -35.50
N LYS A 308 8.24 15.63 -35.82
CA LYS A 308 7.28 14.53 -36.03
C LYS A 308 7.82 13.44 -36.93
N LYS A 309 8.26 13.80 -38.16
CA LYS A 309 8.76 12.81 -39.12
C LYS A 309 9.98 12.07 -38.64
N SER A 310 10.91 12.76 -37.99
CA SER A 310 12.12 12.15 -37.40
C SER A 310 11.78 11.16 -36.30
N ILE A 311 10.82 11.50 -35.44
CA ILE A 311 10.36 10.62 -34.34
C ILE A 311 9.68 9.37 -34.91
N LEU A 312 8.82 9.49 -35.92
CA LEU A 312 8.16 8.35 -36.56
C LEU A 312 9.18 7.38 -37.19
N ASN A 313 10.20 7.93 -37.87
CA ASN A 313 11.30 7.10 -38.42
C ASN A 313 12.09 6.41 -37.29
N LEU A 314 12.32 7.09 -36.16
CA LEU A 314 13.00 6.50 -35.00
C LEU A 314 12.18 5.39 -34.34
N LEU A 315 10.86 5.41 -34.46
CA LEU A 315 9.98 4.36 -33.90
C LEU A 315 10.08 3.03 -34.64
N GLU A 316 10.56 3.03 -35.90
CA GLU A 316 10.73 1.81 -36.65
C GLU A 316 11.67 0.83 -35.93
N GLY A 317 11.22 -0.41 -35.72
CA GLY A 317 11.97 -1.46 -35.01
C GLY A 317 12.15 -1.24 -33.53
N LYS A 318 11.45 -0.30 -32.88
CA LYS A 318 11.48 -0.14 -31.44
C LYS A 318 10.49 -1.07 -30.74
N SER A 319 10.94 -1.63 -29.63
CA SER A 319 10.16 -2.55 -28.79
C SER A 319 9.18 -1.81 -27.88
N ALA A 320 9.49 -0.59 -27.51
CA ALA A 320 8.63 0.27 -26.67
C ALA A 320 9.06 1.75 -26.78
N MET A 321 8.19 2.62 -26.31
CA MET A 321 8.48 4.06 -26.20
C MET A 321 8.12 4.59 -24.81
N ALA A 322 8.93 5.54 -24.31
CA ALA A 322 8.59 6.35 -23.15
C ALA A 322 8.57 7.84 -23.57
N ILE A 323 7.55 8.58 -23.16
CA ILE A 323 7.38 9.99 -23.50
C ILE A 323 6.95 10.81 -22.28
N GLY A 324 7.53 12.01 -22.14
CA GLY A 324 6.99 13.04 -21.27
C GLY A 324 7.94 13.65 -20.25
N PRO A 325 8.91 12.93 -19.66
CA PRO A 325 9.77 13.51 -18.63
C PRO A 325 10.55 14.72 -19.16
N GLY A 326 10.24 15.91 -18.62
CA GLY A 326 10.94 17.16 -18.91
C GLY A 326 10.72 17.75 -20.30
N ILE A 327 9.71 17.31 -21.08
CA ILE A 327 9.46 17.85 -22.43
C ILE A 327 8.73 19.20 -22.43
N THR A 328 8.21 19.64 -21.28
CA THR A 328 7.38 20.83 -21.05
C THR A 328 5.98 20.77 -21.65
N THR A 329 5.23 21.85 -21.45
CA THR A 329 3.89 22.07 -22.06
C THR A 329 3.94 23.25 -23.04
N ASP A 330 5.05 23.43 -23.75
CA ASP A 330 5.15 24.39 -24.86
C ASP A 330 4.12 24.04 -25.92
N PRO A 331 3.39 25.02 -26.51
CA PRO A 331 2.31 24.77 -27.44
C PRO A 331 2.68 23.89 -28.63
N GLU A 332 3.87 24.06 -29.21
CA GLU A 332 4.32 23.21 -30.33
C GLU A 332 4.60 21.77 -29.87
N THR A 333 5.21 21.62 -28.68
CA THR A 333 5.48 20.30 -28.10
C THR A 333 4.15 19.59 -27.78
N VAL A 334 3.16 20.31 -27.25
CA VAL A 334 1.80 19.76 -27.01
C VAL A 334 1.13 19.33 -28.32
N ALA A 335 1.20 20.16 -29.36
CA ALA A 335 0.67 19.81 -30.67
C ALA A 335 1.36 18.55 -31.24
N LEU A 336 2.70 18.48 -31.13
CA LEU A 336 3.48 17.31 -31.53
C LEU A 336 2.99 16.03 -30.82
N ILE A 337 2.81 16.10 -29.50
CA ILE A 337 2.31 14.94 -28.71
C ILE A 337 0.95 14.49 -29.25
N GLY A 338 -0.01 15.41 -29.44
CA GLY A 338 -1.33 15.10 -29.97
C GLY A 338 -1.29 14.40 -31.33
N GLU A 339 -0.37 14.83 -32.20
CA GLU A 339 -0.18 14.23 -33.52
C GLU A 339 0.58 12.89 -33.50
N LEU A 340 1.38 12.61 -32.47
CA LEU A 340 2.11 11.35 -32.34
C LEU A 340 1.28 10.24 -31.72
N LEU A 341 0.51 10.53 -30.66
CA LEU A 341 -0.20 9.52 -29.86
C LEU A 341 -1.00 8.52 -30.70
N PRO A 342 -1.82 8.91 -31.71
CA PRO A 342 -2.59 7.97 -32.51
C PRO A 342 -1.74 7.13 -33.48
N LEU A 343 -0.47 7.50 -33.70
CA LEU A 343 0.44 6.84 -34.65
C LEU A 343 1.39 5.85 -33.97
N ILE A 344 1.52 5.89 -32.65
CA ILE A 344 2.38 4.98 -31.89
C ILE A 344 1.66 3.63 -31.73
N GLN A 345 2.30 2.53 -32.18
CA GLN A 345 1.74 1.18 -32.12
C GLN A 345 2.49 0.25 -31.15
N CYS A 346 3.71 0.60 -30.75
CA CYS A 346 4.46 -0.15 -29.77
C CYS A 346 3.98 0.15 -28.32
N PRO A 347 4.26 -0.72 -27.34
CA PRO A 347 4.02 -0.40 -25.93
C PRO A 347 4.53 0.99 -25.55
N LEU A 348 3.68 1.77 -24.87
CA LEU A 348 3.91 3.19 -24.62
C LEU A 348 3.80 3.51 -23.13
N VAL A 349 4.79 4.18 -22.58
CA VAL A 349 4.76 4.77 -21.22
C VAL A 349 4.65 6.29 -21.34
N ILE A 350 3.64 6.86 -20.70
CA ILE A 350 3.38 8.31 -20.68
C ILE A 350 3.51 8.84 -19.26
N ASP A 351 4.41 9.80 -19.05
CA ASP A 351 4.65 10.39 -17.73
C ASP A 351 4.74 11.92 -17.80
N ALA A 352 4.66 12.56 -16.66
CA ALA A 352 5.01 13.95 -16.42
C ALA A 352 4.33 14.95 -17.38
N ASP A 353 5.10 15.71 -18.17
CA ASP A 353 4.57 16.79 -19.01
C ASP A 353 3.67 16.26 -20.15
N ALA A 354 3.86 15.01 -20.61
CA ALA A 354 2.94 14.40 -21.57
C ALA A 354 1.59 14.09 -20.92
N LEU A 355 1.53 13.71 -19.64
CA LEU A 355 0.26 13.59 -18.90
C LEU A 355 -0.42 14.95 -18.73
N ASN A 356 0.36 16.02 -18.53
CA ASN A 356 -0.17 17.38 -18.47
C ASN A 356 -0.78 17.79 -19.82
N ALA A 357 -0.15 17.45 -20.95
CA ALA A 357 -0.69 17.69 -22.28
C ALA A 357 -2.02 16.94 -22.52
N ILE A 358 -2.09 15.66 -22.14
CA ILE A 358 -3.32 14.85 -22.22
C ILE A 358 -4.40 15.44 -21.30
N SER A 359 -4.06 15.89 -20.09
CA SER A 359 -5.06 16.46 -19.16
C SER A 359 -5.73 17.73 -19.69
N ALA A 360 -5.03 18.49 -20.53
CA ALA A 360 -5.57 19.65 -21.23
C ALA A 360 -6.40 19.26 -22.48
N ASN A 361 -6.21 18.05 -23.00
CA ASN A 361 -6.84 17.53 -24.24
C ASN A 361 -7.36 16.10 -23.99
N LYS A 362 -8.33 15.97 -23.11
CA LYS A 362 -8.82 14.65 -22.60
C LYS A 362 -9.32 13.71 -23.68
N ASP A 363 -9.77 14.22 -24.81
CA ASP A 363 -10.21 13.41 -25.96
C ASP A 363 -9.07 12.51 -26.50
N TRP A 364 -7.81 12.87 -26.26
CA TRP A 364 -6.66 12.05 -26.66
C TRP A 364 -6.59 10.71 -25.93
N LEU A 365 -7.22 10.59 -24.75
CA LEU A 365 -7.30 9.31 -24.02
C LEU A 365 -7.97 8.22 -24.90
N GLY A 366 -8.95 8.59 -25.71
CA GLY A 366 -9.62 7.67 -26.64
C GLY A 366 -8.76 7.22 -27.83
N SER A 367 -7.65 7.89 -28.11
CA SER A 367 -6.70 7.49 -29.17
C SER A 367 -5.58 6.57 -28.68
N LEU A 368 -5.46 6.33 -27.36
CA LEU A 368 -4.45 5.49 -26.79
C LEU A 368 -4.82 4.01 -26.91
N HIS A 369 -3.86 3.18 -27.27
CA HIS A 369 -4.09 1.72 -27.36
C HIS A 369 -3.88 1.04 -25.99
N SER A 370 -4.41 -0.18 -25.83
CA SER A 370 -4.43 -0.94 -24.57
C SER A 370 -3.04 -1.30 -23.99
N LYS A 371 -1.96 -1.18 -24.80
CA LYS A 371 -0.59 -1.37 -24.33
C LYS A 371 0.04 -0.08 -23.79
N THR A 372 -0.78 0.93 -23.50
CA THR A 372 -0.32 2.21 -22.93
C THR A 372 -0.37 2.16 -21.40
N VAL A 373 0.70 2.63 -20.78
CA VAL A 373 0.84 2.78 -19.32
C VAL A 373 0.93 4.26 -19.00
N LEU A 374 0.03 4.76 -18.18
CA LEU A 374 0.09 6.11 -17.61
C LEU A 374 0.65 6.05 -16.19
N THR A 375 1.55 6.99 -15.84
CA THR A 375 2.23 6.97 -14.53
C THR A 375 2.00 8.26 -13.73
N PRO A 376 0.75 8.69 -13.48
CA PRO A 376 0.49 9.94 -12.79
C PRO A 376 0.84 9.88 -11.30
N HIS A 377 1.40 10.97 -10.77
CA HIS A 377 1.34 11.25 -9.34
C HIS A 377 -0.04 11.85 -8.98
N PRO A 378 -0.45 11.95 -7.70
CA PRO A 378 -1.80 12.39 -7.33
C PRO A 378 -2.25 13.73 -7.94
N LYS A 379 -1.34 14.69 -8.14
CA LYS A 379 -1.67 15.98 -8.75
C LYS A 379 -1.88 15.88 -10.27
N GLU A 380 -1.14 15.03 -10.96
CA GLU A 380 -1.36 14.73 -12.39
C GLU A 380 -2.67 13.97 -12.56
N MET A 381 -2.95 13.00 -11.68
CA MET A 381 -4.21 12.27 -11.65
C MET A 381 -5.40 13.20 -11.45
N SER A 382 -5.27 14.20 -10.57
CA SER A 382 -6.28 15.24 -10.36
C SER A 382 -6.60 16.01 -11.65
N ARG A 383 -5.59 16.36 -12.43
CA ARG A 383 -5.79 17.06 -13.72
C ARG A 383 -6.48 16.15 -14.76
N LEU A 384 -6.06 14.88 -14.82
CA LEU A 384 -6.65 13.90 -15.75
C LEU A 384 -8.13 13.65 -15.44
N THR A 385 -8.48 13.47 -14.17
CA THR A 385 -9.83 13.10 -13.74
C THR A 385 -10.74 14.31 -13.50
N GLY A 386 -10.20 15.44 -13.10
CA GLY A 386 -10.96 16.58 -12.56
C GLY A 386 -11.35 16.45 -11.10
N VAL A 387 -10.95 15.34 -10.44
CA VAL A 387 -11.18 15.08 -9.01
C VAL A 387 -10.06 15.74 -8.20
N THR A 388 -10.36 16.27 -7.03
CA THR A 388 -9.34 16.92 -6.19
C THR A 388 -8.29 15.92 -5.69
N THR A 389 -7.07 16.39 -5.45
CA THR A 389 -5.99 15.55 -4.90
C THR A 389 -6.39 14.91 -3.57
N GLN A 390 -7.17 15.62 -2.74
CA GLN A 390 -7.64 15.10 -1.45
C GLN A 390 -8.62 13.94 -1.64
N GLU A 391 -9.57 14.06 -2.55
CA GLU A 391 -10.52 12.98 -2.86
C GLU A 391 -9.80 11.76 -3.45
N ILE A 392 -8.80 11.98 -4.31
CA ILE A 392 -7.95 10.90 -4.83
C ILE A 392 -7.25 10.18 -3.68
N GLN A 393 -6.63 10.91 -2.75
CA GLN A 393 -5.93 10.31 -1.62
C GLN A 393 -6.88 9.56 -0.67
N ASN A 394 -8.11 10.03 -0.52
CA ASN A 394 -9.13 9.34 0.28
C ASN A 394 -9.65 8.05 -0.37
N SER A 395 -9.53 7.92 -1.70
CA SER A 395 -10.13 6.80 -2.48
C SER A 395 -9.19 6.33 -3.59
N ARG A 396 -7.89 6.16 -3.29
CA ARG A 396 -6.84 5.86 -4.29
C ARG A 396 -7.17 4.66 -5.17
N ILE A 397 -7.53 3.53 -4.55
CA ILE A 397 -7.82 2.27 -5.25
C ILE A 397 -9.03 2.43 -6.16
N ALA A 398 -10.15 2.97 -5.64
CA ALA A 398 -11.36 3.14 -6.43
C ALA A 398 -11.14 4.11 -7.60
N THR A 399 -10.41 5.22 -7.37
CA THR A 399 -10.09 6.20 -8.42
C THR A 399 -9.21 5.60 -9.51
N ALA A 400 -8.15 4.86 -9.13
CA ALA A 400 -7.25 4.23 -10.08
C ALA A 400 -7.97 3.14 -10.91
N ALA A 401 -8.73 2.26 -10.25
CA ALA A 401 -9.47 1.19 -10.90
C ALA A 401 -10.53 1.74 -11.86
N LYS A 402 -11.30 2.75 -11.43
CA LYS A 402 -12.31 3.38 -12.28
C LYS A 402 -11.67 3.98 -13.53
N PHE A 403 -10.62 4.78 -13.39
CA PHE A 403 -9.95 5.42 -14.52
C PHE A 403 -9.38 4.38 -15.51
N SER A 404 -8.74 3.34 -15.00
CA SER A 404 -8.16 2.26 -15.81
C SER A 404 -9.24 1.53 -16.61
N VAL A 405 -10.38 1.22 -15.99
CA VAL A 405 -11.53 0.57 -16.67
C VAL A 405 -12.17 1.50 -17.69
N ASP A 406 -12.47 2.75 -17.32
CA ASP A 406 -13.16 3.71 -18.19
C ASP A 406 -12.39 3.97 -19.50
N HIS A 407 -11.06 3.91 -19.46
CA HIS A 407 -10.19 4.18 -20.61
C HIS A 407 -9.51 2.94 -21.19
N SER A 408 -9.70 1.75 -20.60
CA SER A 408 -9.03 0.49 -21.03
C SER A 408 -7.51 0.60 -21.08
N LEU A 409 -6.90 1.30 -20.10
CA LEU A 409 -5.47 1.58 -20.00
C LEU A 409 -4.89 1.03 -18.71
N THR A 410 -3.58 0.75 -18.72
CA THR A 410 -2.85 0.48 -17.49
C THR A 410 -2.46 1.79 -16.81
N LEU A 411 -2.75 1.89 -15.52
CA LEU A 411 -2.44 3.06 -14.70
C LEU A 411 -1.49 2.71 -13.57
N ILE A 412 -0.44 3.48 -13.38
CA ILE A 412 0.41 3.45 -12.19
C ILE A 412 0.19 4.74 -11.41
N LEU A 413 -0.72 4.74 -10.45
CA LEU A 413 -0.91 5.87 -9.55
C LEU A 413 0.21 5.91 -8.53
N LYS A 414 1.19 6.81 -8.78
CA LYS A 414 2.38 6.98 -7.92
C LYS A 414 2.00 7.37 -6.49
N GLY A 415 2.75 6.88 -5.52
CA GLY A 415 2.56 7.16 -4.10
C GLY A 415 3.15 6.07 -3.21
N SER A 416 2.79 6.07 -1.95
CA SER A 416 3.14 5.02 -0.98
C SER A 416 1.87 4.34 -0.47
N PRO A 417 1.61 3.09 -0.91
CA PRO A 417 2.24 2.40 -2.04
C PRO A 417 1.84 2.98 -3.40
N SER A 418 2.57 2.63 -4.46
CA SER A 418 2.07 2.81 -5.83
C SER A 418 1.00 1.77 -6.13
N LEU A 419 -0.04 2.16 -6.89
CA LEU A 419 -1.12 1.28 -7.32
C LEU A 419 -1.00 1.03 -8.82
N ILE A 420 -1.16 -0.20 -9.23
CA ILE A 420 -1.12 -0.63 -10.63
C ILE A 420 -2.47 -1.22 -10.99
#